data_09dee85eeeabfc7306d2794b58752e30
#
_entry.id   09dee85eeeabfc7306d2794b58752e30
#
_cell.length_a   1.000
_cell.length_b   1.000
_cell.length_c   1.000
_cell.angle_alpha   90.00
_cell.angle_beta   90.00
_cell.angle_gamma   90.00
#
_symmetry.space_group_name_H-M   'P 1'
#
loop_
_entity.id
_entity.type
_entity.pdbx_description
1 polymer ?
#
loop_
_entity_poly.entity_id
_entity_poly.type
_entity_poly.pdbx_seq_one_letter_code
_entity_poly.pdbx_strand_id
1 'polypeptide(L)'
;HFLSNGFDIVALGAGETTIVQIVEQFISQKPDYSKVERIAFRKDGKTIITSAQFRKATKFLDHIPYPAIDAFPLDLYQRLGIPHSGFVKPGTMFTALQSSRGCQDKCTFCHISLEKEQRDLVGDIGFIKLFSKERMSLEVTRAMKLKVRRFYFEDDNFFFGKKRLFALAPHLKREGVSYSLLNGANLRFLVKKVGNKYEVDHDFINMLADFGLDELMIPFETANNEIMKKYATGKFDPEEMNPIGIIKALEKAGIQTSASFLIGFRDESWESIL
;
A
#
# COMPACT_ATOMS: atom_id res chain seq x y z
N HIS A 1 22.24 -10.88 -0.83
CA HIS A 1 21.54 -11.81 0.07
C HIS A 1 20.71 -12.83 -0.70
N PHE A 2 19.71 -12.42 -1.53
CA PHE A 2 18.84 -13.36 -2.27
C PHE A 2 19.63 -14.31 -3.17
N LEU A 3 20.55 -13.78 -3.99
CA LEU A 3 21.39 -14.60 -4.87
C LEU A 3 22.30 -15.58 -4.10
N SER A 4 22.65 -15.27 -2.85
CA SER A 4 23.43 -16.16 -1.98
C SER A 4 22.56 -17.28 -1.38
N ASN A 5 21.24 -17.15 -1.43
CA ASN A 5 20.27 -18.09 -0.89
C ASN A 5 19.48 -18.84 -1.99
N GLY A 6 20.07 -19.01 -3.17
CA GLY A 6 19.53 -19.88 -4.21
C GLY A 6 18.58 -19.22 -5.21
N PHE A 7 18.44 -17.90 -5.19
CA PHE A 7 17.72 -17.20 -6.24
C PHE A 7 18.62 -16.96 -7.44
N ASP A 8 18.14 -17.22 -8.64
CA ASP A 8 18.89 -17.06 -9.89
C ASP A 8 18.93 -15.58 -10.33
N ILE A 9 17.80 -14.90 -10.21
CA ILE A 9 17.60 -13.52 -10.64
C ILE A 9 16.82 -12.76 -9.58
N VAL A 10 17.21 -11.52 -9.31
CA VAL A 10 16.51 -10.59 -8.42
C VAL A 10 16.13 -9.35 -9.22
N ALA A 11 14.84 -9.06 -9.35
CA ALA A 11 14.36 -7.80 -9.92
C ALA A 11 14.54 -6.65 -8.93
N LEU A 12 15.05 -5.52 -9.41
CA LEU A 12 15.32 -4.33 -8.60
C LEU A 12 14.29 -3.24 -8.95
N GLY A 13 13.32 -3.04 -8.07
CA GLY A 13 12.23 -2.08 -8.26
C GLY A 13 10.96 -2.69 -8.86
N ALA A 14 10.22 -1.91 -9.67
CA ALA A 14 8.97 -2.35 -10.28
C ALA A 14 9.18 -3.52 -11.26
N GLY A 15 8.48 -4.62 -11.02
CA GLY A 15 8.74 -5.89 -11.71
C GLY A 15 7.96 -6.14 -12.99
N GLU A 16 6.93 -5.36 -13.31
CA GLU A 16 5.98 -5.69 -14.39
C GLU A 16 6.64 -5.78 -15.77
N THR A 17 7.52 -4.82 -16.09
CA THR A 17 8.28 -4.85 -17.36
C THR A 17 9.45 -5.82 -17.26
N THR A 18 10.12 -5.85 -16.12
CA THR A 18 11.30 -6.67 -15.90
C THR A 18 10.99 -8.16 -16.04
N ILE A 19 9.86 -8.64 -15.51
CA ILE A 19 9.47 -10.06 -15.64
C ILE A 19 9.26 -10.46 -17.11
N VAL A 20 8.67 -9.59 -17.92
CA VAL A 20 8.51 -9.86 -19.36
C VAL A 20 9.87 -10.01 -20.03
N GLN A 21 10.81 -9.10 -19.79
CA GLN A 21 12.16 -9.18 -20.32
C GLN A 21 12.91 -10.43 -19.85
N ILE A 22 12.74 -10.82 -18.57
CA ILE A 22 13.34 -12.07 -18.04
C ILE A 22 12.79 -13.28 -18.80
N VAL A 23 11.47 -13.36 -18.98
CA VAL A 23 10.82 -14.47 -19.70
C VAL A 23 11.28 -14.51 -21.16
N GLU A 24 11.36 -13.36 -21.84
CA GLU A 24 11.87 -13.28 -23.22
C GLU A 24 13.31 -13.85 -23.33
N GLN A 25 14.18 -13.54 -22.37
CA GLN A 25 15.52 -14.13 -22.33
C GLN A 25 15.46 -15.63 -22.02
N PHE A 26 14.62 -16.06 -21.08
CA PHE A 26 14.51 -17.46 -20.67
C PHE A 26 14.09 -18.38 -21.82
N ILE A 27 13.15 -17.94 -22.67
CA ILE A 27 12.70 -18.72 -23.84
C ILE A 27 13.60 -18.53 -25.07
N SER A 28 14.58 -17.64 -25.01
CA SER A 28 15.52 -17.41 -26.13
C SER A 28 16.48 -18.60 -26.31
N GLN A 29 16.85 -18.89 -27.54
CA GLN A 29 17.89 -19.89 -27.84
C GLN A 29 19.26 -19.53 -27.28
N LYS A 30 19.54 -18.22 -27.05
CA LYS A 30 20.79 -17.70 -26.50
C LYS A 30 20.45 -16.65 -25.42
N PRO A 31 20.13 -17.08 -24.20
CA PRO A 31 19.77 -16.16 -23.12
C PRO A 31 20.91 -15.20 -22.78
N ASP A 32 20.61 -13.92 -22.70
CA ASP A 32 21.55 -12.89 -22.27
C ASP A 32 20.88 -11.93 -21.29
N TYR A 33 20.92 -12.28 -20.02
CA TYR A 33 20.31 -11.49 -18.95
C TYR A 33 20.96 -10.12 -18.74
N SER A 34 22.15 -9.86 -19.33
CA SER A 34 22.76 -8.54 -19.28
C SER A 34 21.95 -7.47 -20.03
N LYS A 35 21.03 -7.88 -20.90
CA LYS A 35 20.10 -7.01 -21.64
C LYS A 35 18.82 -6.68 -20.88
N VAL A 36 18.56 -7.39 -19.77
CA VAL A 36 17.39 -7.12 -18.93
C VAL A 36 17.69 -5.96 -17.98
N GLU A 37 16.82 -4.98 -17.95
CA GLU A 37 16.98 -3.80 -17.09
C GLU A 37 16.65 -4.11 -15.62
N ARG A 38 17.42 -3.55 -14.70
CA ARG A 38 17.17 -3.58 -13.25
C ARG A 38 17.02 -4.98 -12.69
N ILE A 39 18.01 -5.81 -12.96
CA ILE A 39 18.12 -7.10 -12.29
C ILE A 39 19.51 -7.27 -11.69
N ALA A 40 19.59 -8.14 -10.70
CA ALA A 40 20.84 -8.73 -10.25
C ALA A 40 20.79 -10.23 -10.53
N PHE A 41 21.86 -10.79 -11.09
CA PHE A 41 21.99 -12.20 -11.39
C PHE A 41 23.45 -12.66 -11.25
N ARG A 42 23.69 -13.97 -11.25
CA ARG A 42 25.06 -14.51 -11.23
C ARG A 42 25.54 -14.88 -12.62
N LYS A 43 26.78 -14.49 -12.94
CA LYS A 43 27.50 -14.91 -14.13
C LYS A 43 28.97 -15.15 -13.77
N ASP A 44 29.48 -16.31 -14.10
CA ASP A 44 30.86 -16.71 -13.83
C ASP A 44 31.32 -16.50 -12.37
N GLY A 45 30.45 -16.87 -11.44
CA GLY A 45 30.66 -16.72 -9.99
C GLY A 45 30.52 -15.28 -9.45
N LYS A 46 30.31 -14.28 -10.31
CA LYS A 46 30.18 -12.87 -9.94
C LYS A 46 28.71 -12.42 -9.96
N THR A 47 28.37 -11.51 -9.06
CA THR A 47 27.07 -10.81 -9.12
C THR A 47 27.15 -9.67 -10.14
N ILE A 48 26.30 -9.73 -11.14
CA ILE A 48 26.11 -8.68 -12.15
C ILE A 48 24.83 -7.93 -11.78
N ILE A 49 24.91 -6.60 -11.77
CA ILE A 49 23.74 -5.72 -11.59
C ILE A 49 23.60 -4.91 -12.88
N THR A 50 22.42 -4.99 -13.50
CA THR A 50 22.12 -4.21 -14.71
C THR A 50 21.44 -2.90 -14.32
N SER A 51 21.87 -1.82 -14.98
CA SER A 51 21.24 -0.50 -14.81
C SER A 51 20.01 -0.37 -15.70
N ALA A 52 19.07 0.48 -15.30
CA ALA A 52 18.01 0.92 -16.22
C ALA A 52 18.43 2.20 -16.93
N GLN A 53 17.99 2.35 -18.18
CA GLN A 53 17.95 3.68 -18.77
C GLN A 53 16.92 4.52 -17.99
N PHE A 54 17.31 5.71 -17.58
CA PHE A 54 16.43 6.63 -16.84
C PHE A 54 15.23 7.00 -17.72
N ARG A 55 14.11 6.31 -17.53
CA ARG A 55 12.85 6.73 -18.14
C ARG A 55 12.21 7.79 -17.24
N LYS A 56 11.71 8.86 -17.86
CA LYS A 56 10.98 9.92 -17.12
C LYS A 56 9.87 9.28 -16.30
N ALA A 57 9.89 9.50 -14.99
CA ALA A 57 8.88 8.95 -14.09
C ALA A 57 7.48 9.37 -14.53
N THR A 58 6.61 8.40 -14.78
CA THR A 58 5.20 8.68 -15.02
C THR A 58 4.47 8.82 -13.69
N LYS A 59 3.61 9.83 -13.55
CA LYS A 59 2.77 9.99 -12.37
C LYS A 59 1.69 8.90 -12.29
N PHE A 60 1.24 8.42 -13.43
CA PHE A 60 0.16 7.42 -13.52
C PHE A 60 0.71 6.06 -13.92
N LEU A 61 0.08 5.02 -13.33
CA LEU A 61 0.39 3.60 -13.51
C LEU A 61 -0.57 2.90 -14.49
N ASP A 62 -1.41 3.64 -15.19
CA ASP A 62 -2.48 3.08 -16.05
C ASP A 62 -1.95 2.26 -17.24
N HIS A 63 -0.66 2.42 -17.57
CA HIS A 63 0.01 1.59 -18.57
C HIS A 63 0.28 0.14 -18.09
N ILE A 64 0.18 -0.12 -16.78
CA ILE A 64 0.34 -1.46 -16.22
C ILE A 64 -0.91 -2.28 -16.56
N PRO A 65 -0.76 -3.56 -16.99
CA PRO A 65 -1.89 -4.42 -17.25
C PRO A 65 -2.83 -4.57 -16.05
N TYR A 66 -4.09 -4.89 -16.30
CA TYR A 66 -5.03 -5.23 -15.23
C TYR A 66 -4.58 -6.52 -14.54
N PRO A 67 -4.72 -6.63 -13.20
CA PRO A 67 -4.52 -7.90 -12.52
C PRO A 67 -5.41 -9.00 -13.13
N ALA A 68 -4.83 -10.17 -13.40
CA ALA A 68 -5.53 -11.33 -13.95
C ALA A 68 -6.26 -12.08 -12.80
N ILE A 69 -7.18 -11.41 -12.12
CA ILE A 69 -7.90 -11.96 -10.96
C ILE A 69 -8.77 -13.16 -11.32
N ASP A 70 -9.18 -13.28 -12.57
CA ASP A 70 -9.91 -14.40 -13.15
C ASP A 70 -9.05 -15.67 -13.30
N ALA A 71 -7.73 -15.54 -13.27
CA ALA A 71 -6.80 -16.68 -13.26
C ALA A 71 -6.61 -17.29 -11.86
N PHE A 72 -7.11 -16.65 -10.80
CA PHE A 72 -6.98 -17.14 -9.43
C PHE A 72 -8.23 -17.91 -8.98
N PRO A 73 -8.06 -18.97 -8.16
CA PRO A 73 -9.19 -19.73 -7.61
C PRO A 73 -9.85 -18.94 -6.45
N LEU A 74 -10.61 -17.90 -6.78
CA LEU A 74 -11.23 -17.00 -5.81
C LEU A 74 -12.14 -17.72 -4.80
N ASP A 75 -12.80 -18.78 -5.21
CA ASP A 75 -13.62 -19.64 -4.34
C ASP A 75 -12.78 -20.38 -3.29
N LEU A 76 -11.56 -20.77 -3.62
CA LEU A 76 -10.62 -21.35 -2.67
C LEU A 76 -10.16 -20.30 -1.66
N TYR A 77 -9.78 -19.10 -2.12
CA TYR A 77 -9.42 -18.01 -1.22
C TYR A 77 -10.56 -17.65 -0.27
N GLN A 78 -11.79 -17.56 -0.77
CA GLN A 78 -12.98 -17.33 0.04
C GLN A 78 -13.14 -18.36 1.16
N ARG A 79 -12.87 -19.64 0.88
CA ARG A 79 -12.98 -20.72 1.88
C ARG A 79 -11.84 -20.75 2.87
N LEU A 80 -10.63 -20.38 2.44
CA LEU A 80 -9.42 -20.46 3.28
C LEU A 80 -9.26 -19.28 4.21
N GLY A 81 -9.92 -18.13 3.90
CA GLY A 81 -9.77 -17.20 4.81
C GLY A 81 -9.83 -15.74 4.82
N ILE A 82 -9.08 -15.22 5.71
CA ILE A 82 -9.09 -13.84 6.18
C ILE A 82 -7.87 -13.17 5.60
N PRO A 83 -8.00 -12.28 4.60
CA PRO A 83 -6.88 -11.47 4.17
C PRO A 83 -6.47 -10.53 5.31
N HIS A 84 -5.18 -10.47 5.61
CA HIS A 84 -4.59 -9.52 6.57
C HIS A 84 -5.28 -9.40 7.92
N SER A 85 -5.88 -10.45 8.46
CA SER A 85 -6.66 -10.40 9.71
C SER A 85 -7.94 -9.55 9.64
N GLY A 86 -8.36 -9.11 8.48
CA GLY A 86 -9.57 -8.34 8.27
C GLY A 86 -10.85 -9.18 8.38
N PHE A 87 -11.97 -8.51 8.57
CA PHE A 87 -13.26 -9.17 8.65
C PHE A 87 -13.84 -9.45 7.28
N VAL A 88 -14.09 -10.74 7.01
CA VAL A 88 -14.87 -11.17 5.86
C VAL A 88 -16.11 -11.89 6.35
N LYS A 89 -17.28 -11.42 5.95
CA LYS A 89 -18.51 -12.20 6.18
C LYS A 89 -18.40 -13.53 5.45
N PRO A 90 -18.70 -14.66 6.10
CA PRO A 90 -18.70 -15.96 5.44
C PRO A 90 -19.49 -15.92 4.12
N GLY A 91 -18.92 -16.50 3.07
CA GLY A 91 -19.54 -16.49 1.75
C GLY A 91 -19.28 -15.25 0.90
N THR A 92 -18.57 -14.23 1.42
CA THR A 92 -18.22 -13.03 0.64
C THR A 92 -16.94 -13.27 -0.15
N MET A 93 -17.00 -13.09 -1.47
CA MET A 93 -15.84 -13.15 -2.33
C MET A 93 -15.06 -11.84 -2.29
N PHE A 94 -13.74 -11.92 -2.15
CA PHE A 94 -12.87 -10.77 -1.96
C PHE A 94 -11.64 -10.81 -2.87
N THR A 95 -11.02 -9.65 -3.07
CA THR A 95 -9.73 -9.50 -3.75
C THR A 95 -8.99 -8.26 -3.27
N ALA A 96 -7.69 -8.22 -3.56
CA ALA A 96 -6.87 -7.02 -3.38
C ALA A 96 -7.20 -5.95 -4.43
N LEU A 97 -6.98 -4.69 -4.08
CA LEU A 97 -7.08 -3.52 -4.95
C LEU A 97 -5.96 -2.55 -4.60
N GLN A 98 -5.35 -1.94 -5.59
CA GLN A 98 -4.28 -0.97 -5.39
C GLN A 98 -4.59 0.32 -6.16
N SER A 99 -4.72 1.44 -5.47
CA SER A 99 -5.01 2.74 -6.08
C SER A 99 -3.78 3.63 -6.23
N SER A 100 -2.71 3.30 -5.49
CA SER A 100 -1.44 4.02 -5.54
C SER A 100 -0.29 3.11 -5.08
N ARG A 101 0.93 3.50 -5.42
CA ARG A 101 2.19 2.93 -4.91
C ARG A 101 3.04 4.04 -4.33
N GLY A 102 3.91 3.67 -3.39
CA GLY A 102 4.81 4.58 -2.71
C GLY A 102 4.14 5.36 -1.57
N CYS A 103 4.97 5.97 -0.75
CA CYS A 103 4.53 6.72 0.42
C CYS A 103 5.29 8.03 0.50
N GLN A 104 4.66 9.07 1.05
CA GLN A 104 5.31 10.37 1.27
C GLN A 104 6.11 10.44 2.57
N ASP A 105 5.79 9.55 3.54
CA ASP A 105 6.39 9.56 4.85
C ASP A 105 7.84 9.05 4.83
N LYS A 106 8.59 9.32 5.91
CA LYS A 106 10.01 9.00 6.04
C LYS A 106 10.28 8.13 7.26
N CYS A 107 9.42 7.13 7.50
CA CYS A 107 9.61 6.21 8.62
C CYS A 107 10.89 5.40 8.42
N THR A 108 11.83 5.48 9.38
CA THR A 108 13.16 4.91 9.23
C THR A 108 13.19 3.39 9.24
N PHE A 109 12.16 2.76 9.77
CA PHE A 109 11.99 1.30 9.79
C PHE A 109 11.28 0.75 8.52
N CYS A 110 10.76 1.64 7.67
CA CYS A 110 9.97 1.25 6.51
C CYS A 110 10.85 1.08 5.26
N HIS A 111 10.67 -0.03 4.54
CA HIS A 111 11.39 -0.30 3.28
C HIS A 111 11.18 0.79 2.22
N ILE A 112 10.00 1.44 2.20
CA ILE A 112 9.71 2.54 1.27
C ILE A 112 10.69 3.71 1.43
N SER A 113 11.12 3.99 2.66
CA SER A 113 12.15 5.04 2.89
C SER A 113 13.49 4.64 2.30
N LEU A 114 13.89 3.38 2.49
CA LEU A 114 15.12 2.84 1.90
C LEU A 114 15.06 2.82 0.36
N GLU A 115 13.93 2.50 -0.24
CA GLU A 115 13.73 2.55 -1.69
C GLU A 115 13.92 3.97 -2.25
N LYS A 116 13.46 5.00 -1.51
CA LYS A 116 13.71 6.40 -1.92
C LYS A 116 15.18 6.79 -1.85
N GLU A 117 15.89 6.30 -0.83
CA GLU A 117 17.34 6.52 -0.68
C GLU A 117 18.12 5.79 -1.77
N GLN A 118 17.68 4.61 -2.17
CA GLN A 118 18.32 3.78 -3.21
C GLN A 118 17.71 3.99 -4.60
N ARG A 119 17.21 5.16 -4.88
CA ARG A 119 16.54 5.50 -6.14
C ARG A 119 17.35 5.12 -7.39
N ASP A 120 18.65 5.30 -7.37
CA ASP A 120 19.54 4.98 -8.50
C ASP A 120 19.54 3.48 -8.82
N LEU A 121 19.32 2.63 -7.81
CA LEU A 121 19.27 1.19 -7.95
C LEU A 121 17.85 0.68 -8.30
N VAL A 122 16.85 1.11 -7.55
CA VAL A 122 15.48 0.56 -7.64
C VAL A 122 14.51 1.45 -8.43
N GLY A 123 14.94 2.64 -8.85
CA GLY A 123 14.10 3.62 -9.54
C GLY A 123 13.13 4.33 -8.59
N ASP A 124 12.03 4.81 -9.16
CA ASP A 124 11.05 5.63 -8.44
C ASP A 124 9.97 4.78 -7.70
N ILE A 125 10.27 3.55 -7.28
CA ILE A 125 9.27 2.66 -6.69
C ILE A 125 8.73 3.20 -5.35
N GLY A 126 9.58 3.80 -4.52
CA GLY A 126 9.20 4.38 -3.22
C GLY A 126 8.43 5.71 -3.32
N PHE A 127 8.39 6.35 -4.51
CA PHE A 127 7.69 7.61 -4.72
C PHE A 127 6.24 7.40 -5.15
N ILE A 128 5.36 8.34 -4.76
CA ILE A 128 3.94 8.20 -5.03
C ILE A 128 3.65 8.20 -6.53
N LYS A 129 2.99 7.15 -6.97
CA LYS A 129 2.40 6.96 -8.29
C LYS A 129 0.97 6.51 -8.13
N LEU A 130 0.10 6.93 -9.04
CA LEU A 130 -1.34 6.76 -8.92
C LEU A 130 -1.90 5.94 -10.08
N PHE A 131 -2.93 5.16 -9.82
CA PHE A 131 -3.87 4.78 -10.86
C PHE A 131 -4.93 5.86 -11.02
N SER A 132 -5.44 6.05 -12.23
CA SER A 132 -6.54 6.99 -12.49
C SER A 132 -7.85 6.46 -11.86
N LYS A 133 -8.75 7.37 -11.59
CA LYS A 133 -10.08 7.02 -11.05
C LYS A 133 -10.89 6.18 -12.04
N GLU A 134 -10.72 6.42 -13.33
CA GLU A 134 -11.30 5.65 -14.42
C GLU A 134 -10.80 4.21 -14.39
N ARG A 135 -9.49 4.02 -14.25
CA ARG A 135 -8.85 2.71 -14.10
C ARG A 135 -9.39 1.99 -12.87
N MET A 136 -9.46 2.65 -11.73
CA MET A 136 -9.97 2.07 -10.49
C MET A 136 -11.44 1.62 -10.62
N SER A 137 -12.27 2.46 -11.22
CA SER A 137 -13.67 2.12 -11.50
C SER A 137 -13.81 0.86 -12.37
N LEU A 138 -12.96 0.73 -13.38
CA LEU A 138 -12.96 -0.46 -14.26
C LEU A 138 -12.47 -1.71 -13.53
N GLU A 139 -11.44 -1.62 -12.69
CA GLU A 139 -10.96 -2.76 -11.90
C GLU A 139 -12.03 -3.29 -10.96
N VAL A 140 -12.69 -2.41 -10.21
CA VAL A 140 -13.82 -2.81 -9.35
C VAL A 140 -14.93 -3.47 -10.18
N THR A 141 -15.31 -2.86 -11.31
CA THR A 141 -16.36 -3.41 -12.18
C THR A 141 -16.00 -4.79 -12.75
N ARG A 142 -14.74 -5.01 -13.13
CA ARG A 142 -14.25 -6.31 -13.61
C ARG A 142 -14.32 -7.37 -12.50
N ALA A 143 -13.85 -7.03 -11.29
CA ALA A 143 -13.90 -7.95 -10.16
C ALA A 143 -15.35 -8.28 -9.75
N MET A 144 -16.26 -7.31 -9.81
CA MET A 144 -17.69 -7.54 -9.52
C MET A 144 -18.33 -8.57 -10.48
N LYS A 145 -17.89 -8.65 -11.74
CA LYS A 145 -18.34 -9.70 -12.68
C LYS A 145 -17.94 -11.11 -12.22
N LEU A 146 -16.85 -11.21 -11.43
CA LEU A 146 -16.41 -12.44 -10.76
C LEU A 146 -17.03 -12.62 -9.37
N LYS A 147 -18.13 -11.92 -9.07
CA LYS A 147 -18.87 -11.93 -7.79
C LYS A 147 -18.11 -11.35 -6.60
N VAL A 148 -16.98 -10.69 -6.80
CA VAL A 148 -16.26 -9.99 -5.72
C VAL A 148 -17.14 -8.86 -5.18
N ARG A 149 -17.20 -8.75 -3.85
CA ARG A 149 -17.96 -7.71 -3.13
C ARG A 149 -17.16 -7.06 -2.02
N ARG A 150 -15.99 -7.61 -1.67
CA ARG A 150 -15.07 -7.07 -0.68
C ARG A 150 -13.73 -6.78 -1.31
N PHE A 151 -13.20 -5.57 -1.12
CA PHE A 151 -11.90 -5.17 -1.64
C PHE A 151 -10.98 -4.73 -0.50
N TYR A 152 -9.73 -5.17 -0.56
CA TYR A 152 -8.67 -4.79 0.36
C TYR A 152 -7.69 -3.87 -0.36
N PHE A 153 -7.58 -2.62 0.08
CA PHE A 153 -6.59 -1.71 -0.46
C PHE A 153 -5.19 -2.08 0.01
N GLU A 154 -4.30 -2.34 -0.95
CA GLU A 154 -2.90 -2.67 -0.75
C GLU A 154 -1.97 -1.47 -1.06
N ASP A 155 -2.48 -0.27 -0.88
CA ASP A 155 -1.71 0.95 -1.05
C ASP A 155 -0.72 1.14 0.09
N ASP A 156 0.50 1.56 -0.20
CA ASP A 156 1.49 1.92 0.83
C ASP A 156 1.04 3.14 1.66
N ASN A 157 0.27 4.04 1.05
CA ASN A 157 -0.39 5.16 1.71
C ASN A 157 -1.64 5.59 0.94
N PHE A 158 -2.77 4.96 1.22
CA PHE A 158 -4.05 5.26 0.56
C PHE A 158 -4.51 6.71 0.77
N PHE A 159 -4.28 7.28 1.94
CA PHE A 159 -4.76 8.62 2.29
C PHE A 159 -3.97 9.78 1.69
N PHE A 160 -3.02 9.48 0.81
CA PHE A 160 -2.32 10.54 0.12
C PHE A 160 -3.29 11.46 -0.64
N GLY A 161 -3.41 12.71 -0.15
CA GLY A 161 -4.18 13.77 -0.79
C GLY A 161 -5.72 13.63 -0.68
N LYS A 162 -6.34 14.30 0.30
CA LYS A 162 -7.81 14.30 0.47
C LYS A 162 -8.58 14.65 -0.80
N LYS A 163 -8.14 15.68 -1.56
CA LYS A 163 -8.78 16.07 -2.83
C LYS A 163 -8.85 14.91 -3.83
N ARG A 164 -7.78 14.09 -3.90
CA ARG A 164 -7.78 12.89 -4.73
C ARG A 164 -8.85 11.91 -4.28
N LEU A 165 -8.98 11.67 -2.98
CA LEU A 165 -9.91 10.71 -2.43
C LEU A 165 -11.37 11.15 -2.64
N PHE A 166 -11.68 12.43 -2.46
CA PHE A 166 -13.00 12.98 -2.82
C PHE A 166 -13.32 12.77 -4.31
N ALA A 167 -12.34 12.89 -5.19
CA ALA A 167 -12.53 12.64 -6.63
C ALA A 167 -12.62 11.14 -6.97
N LEU A 168 -12.00 10.27 -6.18
CA LEU A 168 -11.99 8.81 -6.38
C LEU A 168 -13.25 8.14 -5.82
N ALA A 169 -13.75 8.58 -4.67
CA ALA A 169 -14.85 7.96 -3.94
C ALA A 169 -16.11 7.69 -4.80
N PRO A 170 -16.62 8.63 -5.62
CA PRO A 170 -17.76 8.36 -6.49
C PRO A 170 -17.52 7.25 -7.52
N HIS A 171 -16.27 7.04 -7.91
CA HIS A 171 -15.87 5.99 -8.86
C HIS A 171 -15.73 4.61 -8.20
N LEU A 172 -15.61 4.57 -6.87
CA LEU A 172 -15.54 3.33 -6.08
C LEU A 172 -16.91 2.91 -5.53
N LYS A 173 -17.77 3.87 -5.20
CA LYS A 173 -19.09 3.61 -4.61
C LYS A 173 -19.91 2.67 -5.48
N ARG A 174 -20.28 1.51 -4.94
CA ARG A 174 -21.14 0.50 -5.57
C ARG A 174 -22.04 -0.14 -4.52
N GLU A 175 -23.28 -0.41 -4.90
CA GLU A 175 -24.22 -1.13 -4.04
C GLU A 175 -23.69 -2.54 -3.69
N GLY A 176 -23.73 -2.89 -2.42
CA GLY A 176 -23.28 -4.19 -1.91
C GLY A 176 -21.77 -4.44 -2.01
N VAL A 177 -20.97 -3.39 -2.24
CA VAL A 177 -19.51 -3.46 -2.23
C VAL A 177 -18.97 -2.77 -0.99
N SER A 178 -17.99 -3.39 -0.35
CA SER A 178 -17.27 -2.81 0.77
C SER A 178 -15.75 -2.83 0.57
N TYR A 179 -15.08 -1.94 1.29
CA TYR A 179 -13.65 -1.72 1.22
C TYR A 179 -13.02 -1.79 2.60
N SER A 180 -11.83 -2.36 2.65
CA SER A 180 -11.00 -2.42 3.85
C SER A 180 -9.62 -1.83 3.58
N LEU A 181 -9.03 -1.19 4.57
CA LEU A 181 -7.75 -0.53 4.52
C LEU A 181 -6.86 -1.04 5.66
N LEU A 182 -6.12 -2.12 5.41
CA LEU A 182 -5.36 -2.84 6.43
C LEU A 182 -3.86 -2.55 6.41
N ASN A 183 -3.33 -1.90 5.36
CA ASN A 183 -1.94 -1.44 5.33
C ASN A 183 -1.70 -0.14 6.11
N GLY A 184 -2.74 0.35 6.75
CA GLY A 184 -2.69 1.47 7.67
C GLY A 184 -3.03 2.82 7.05
N ALA A 185 -3.72 3.60 7.85
CA ALA A 185 -4.10 4.97 7.54
C ALA A 185 -3.46 5.94 8.53
N ASN A 186 -2.68 6.87 8.01
CA ASN A 186 -2.09 7.88 8.86
C ASN A 186 -3.16 8.82 9.43
N LEU A 187 -3.25 8.90 10.77
CA LEU A 187 -4.28 9.67 11.49
C LEU A 187 -4.31 11.16 11.13
N ARG A 188 -3.18 11.75 10.73
CA ARG A 188 -3.12 13.17 10.32
C ARG A 188 -4.08 13.52 9.16
N PHE A 189 -4.49 12.54 8.38
CA PHE A 189 -5.47 12.75 7.31
C PHE A 189 -6.92 12.73 7.79
N LEU A 190 -7.17 12.23 8.99
CA LEU A 190 -8.50 12.19 9.59
C LEU A 190 -8.83 13.45 10.40
N VAL A 191 -7.92 14.40 10.41
CA VAL A 191 -8.10 15.71 11.04
C VAL A 191 -8.01 16.85 10.04
N LYS A 192 -8.56 18.00 10.40
CA LYS A 192 -8.42 19.28 9.70
C LYS A 192 -7.93 20.35 10.64
N LYS A 193 -7.15 21.29 10.14
CA LYS A 193 -6.67 22.42 10.94
C LYS A 193 -7.75 23.51 10.98
N VAL A 194 -8.16 23.92 12.19
CA VAL A 194 -9.10 24.99 12.44
C VAL A 194 -8.41 26.01 13.38
N GLY A 195 -8.03 27.15 12.82
CA GLY A 195 -7.13 28.08 13.51
C GLY A 195 -5.79 27.41 13.84
N ASN A 196 -5.44 27.35 15.12
CA ASN A 196 -4.19 26.72 15.59
C ASN A 196 -4.39 25.29 16.15
N LYS A 197 -5.60 24.71 16.03
CA LYS A 197 -5.91 23.37 16.56
C LYS A 197 -6.24 22.40 15.45
N TYR A 198 -6.04 21.11 15.74
CA TYR A 198 -6.54 20.03 14.89
C TYR A 198 -7.88 19.54 15.44
N GLU A 199 -8.85 19.42 14.54
CA GLU A 199 -10.17 18.87 14.81
C GLU A 199 -10.43 17.67 13.92
N VAL A 200 -11.26 16.73 14.37
CA VAL A 200 -11.68 15.57 13.58
C VAL A 200 -12.38 16.06 12.31
N ASP A 201 -11.97 15.52 11.15
CA ASP A 201 -12.57 15.84 9.87
C ASP A 201 -13.76 14.90 9.59
N HIS A 202 -14.91 15.22 10.21
CA HIS A 202 -16.12 14.43 10.07
C HIS A 202 -16.59 14.31 8.61
N ASP A 203 -16.44 15.37 7.80
CA ASP A 203 -16.84 15.34 6.39
C ASP A 203 -16.03 14.33 5.61
N PHE A 204 -14.72 14.28 5.89
CA PHE A 204 -13.84 13.30 5.27
C PHE A 204 -14.15 11.86 5.73
N ILE A 205 -14.37 11.65 7.03
CA ILE A 205 -14.74 10.33 7.59
C ILE A 205 -16.08 9.85 7.01
N ASN A 206 -17.08 10.73 6.95
CA ASN A 206 -18.39 10.38 6.38
C ASN A 206 -18.28 10.03 4.89
N MET A 207 -17.45 10.75 4.13
CA MET A 207 -17.18 10.42 2.73
C MET A 207 -16.53 9.03 2.60
N LEU A 208 -15.61 8.67 3.49
CA LEU A 208 -14.99 7.33 3.49
C LEU A 208 -16.03 6.24 3.73
N ALA A 209 -16.92 6.41 4.71
CA ALA A 209 -18.01 5.47 4.97
C ALA A 209 -19.00 5.40 3.79
N ASP A 210 -19.33 6.55 3.19
CA ASP A 210 -20.30 6.64 2.11
C ASP A 210 -19.87 5.91 0.83
N PHE A 211 -18.58 5.87 0.52
CA PHE A 211 -18.14 5.06 -0.62
C PHE A 211 -18.01 3.57 -0.31
N GLY A 212 -18.18 3.16 0.94
CA GLY A 212 -18.22 1.78 1.39
C GLY A 212 -16.97 1.32 2.17
N LEU A 213 -16.11 2.23 2.65
CA LEU A 213 -15.05 1.85 3.59
C LEU A 213 -15.70 1.50 4.93
N ASP A 214 -15.54 0.26 5.37
CA ASP A 214 -16.12 -0.26 6.62
C ASP A 214 -15.08 -0.80 7.60
N GLU A 215 -13.81 -0.85 7.20
CA GLU A 215 -12.70 -1.33 8.05
C GLU A 215 -11.41 -0.55 7.78
N LEU A 216 -10.75 -0.13 8.87
CA LEU A 216 -9.53 0.68 8.82
C LEU A 216 -8.54 0.24 9.89
N MET A 217 -7.31 -0.06 9.51
CA MET A 217 -6.20 -0.26 10.44
C MET A 217 -5.45 1.07 10.66
N ILE A 218 -5.18 1.38 11.92
CA ILE A 218 -4.48 2.59 12.35
C ILE A 218 -3.07 2.21 12.81
N PRO A 219 -2.00 2.64 12.13
CA PRO A 219 -0.63 2.37 12.52
C PRO A 219 -0.20 3.41 13.56
N PHE A 220 -0.43 3.12 14.84
CA PHE A 220 0.06 3.96 15.93
C PHE A 220 1.58 3.92 16.07
N GLU A 221 2.20 2.82 15.69
CA GLU A 221 3.62 2.52 15.79
C GLU A 221 4.11 2.44 17.25
N THR A 222 3.96 3.50 18.01
CA THR A 222 4.35 3.57 19.43
C THR A 222 3.49 4.57 20.18
N ALA A 223 3.34 4.39 21.49
CA ALA A 223 2.73 5.37 22.40
C ALA A 223 3.74 6.44 22.88
N ASN A 224 5.03 6.26 22.60
CA ASN A 224 6.08 7.16 23.02
C ASN A 224 6.34 8.25 21.96
N ASN A 225 6.10 9.53 22.32
CA ASN A 225 6.25 10.65 21.40
C ASN A 225 7.68 10.85 20.89
N GLU A 226 8.70 10.62 21.71
CA GLU A 226 10.10 10.77 21.29
C GLU A 226 10.50 9.68 20.28
N ILE A 227 10.06 8.45 20.50
CA ILE A 227 10.21 7.34 19.56
C ILE A 227 9.46 7.64 18.26
N MET A 228 8.22 8.15 18.35
CA MET A 228 7.43 8.56 17.19
C MET A 228 8.15 9.63 16.35
N LYS A 229 8.61 10.69 16.97
CA LYS A 229 9.34 11.78 16.30
C LYS A 229 10.62 11.28 15.63
N LYS A 230 11.32 10.34 16.27
CA LYS A 230 12.60 9.82 15.79
C LYS A 230 12.45 8.83 14.62
N TYR A 231 11.51 7.91 14.72
CA TYR A 231 11.41 6.77 13.81
C TYR A 231 10.24 6.83 12.83
N ALA A 232 9.12 7.42 13.20
CA ALA A 232 7.90 7.52 12.40
C ALA A 232 7.60 8.97 11.97
N THR A 233 8.61 9.68 11.51
CA THR A 233 8.56 11.12 11.20
C THR A 233 7.42 11.48 10.26
N GLY A 234 6.57 12.38 10.70
CA GLY A 234 5.48 12.95 9.90
C GLY A 234 4.18 12.14 9.92
N LYS A 235 4.06 11.10 10.74
CA LYS A 235 2.79 10.34 10.82
C LYS A 235 1.69 11.12 11.54
N PHE A 236 1.80 11.36 12.82
CA PHE A 236 0.87 12.19 13.58
C PHE A 236 1.51 12.61 14.90
N ASP A 237 0.95 13.64 15.54
CA ASP A 237 1.32 14.04 16.88
C ASP A 237 0.13 13.79 17.82
N PRO A 238 0.25 12.84 18.78
CA PRO A 238 -0.84 12.50 19.69
C PRO A 238 -1.18 13.62 20.68
N GLU A 239 -0.30 14.56 20.91
CA GLU A 239 -0.55 15.74 21.75
C GLU A 239 -1.39 16.79 21.03
N GLU A 240 -1.21 16.92 19.71
CA GLU A 240 -1.98 17.85 18.88
C GLU A 240 -3.27 17.24 18.32
N MET A 241 -3.25 15.92 18.07
CA MET A 241 -4.34 15.22 17.40
C MET A 241 -4.99 14.22 18.36
N ASN A 242 -6.23 14.40 18.71
CA ASN A 242 -6.99 13.53 19.62
C ASN A 242 -7.28 12.14 19.00
N PRO A 243 -6.45 11.09 19.22
CA PRO A 243 -6.66 9.78 18.61
C PRO A 243 -7.97 9.13 19.05
N ILE A 244 -8.36 9.30 20.32
CA ILE A 244 -9.60 8.72 20.84
C ILE A 244 -10.82 9.37 20.17
N GLY A 245 -10.79 10.69 19.97
CA GLY A 245 -11.85 11.38 19.23
C GLY A 245 -11.98 10.92 17.78
N ILE A 246 -10.85 10.64 17.12
CA ILE A 246 -10.82 10.11 15.76
C ILE A 246 -11.44 8.72 15.72
N ILE A 247 -11.05 7.81 16.62
CA ILE A 247 -11.59 6.43 16.68
C ILE A 247 -13.10 6.47 16.90
N LYS A 248 -13.59 7.27 17.87
CA LYS A 248 -15.02 7.42 18.12
C LYS A 248 -15.78 7.95 16.90
N ALA A 249 -15.17 8.85 16.13
CA ALA A 249 -15.79 9.37 14.90
C ALA A 249 -15.87 8.30 13.79
N LEU A 250 -14.84 7.47 13.66
CA LEU A 250 -14.84 6.33 12.73
C LEU A 250 -15.90 5.31 13.12
N GLU A 251 -15.97 4.91 14.38
CA GLU A 251 -16.99 4.00 14.90
C GLU A 251 -18.42 4.53 14.66
N LYS A 252 -18.66 5.82 14.96
CA LYS A 252 -19.94 6.48 14.70
C LYS A 252 -20.31 6.48 13.21
N ALA A 253 -19.33 6.54 12.32
CA ALA A 253 -19.53 6.45 10.88
C ALA A 253 -19.69 5.00 10.39
N GLY A 254 -19.62 3.99 11.28
CA GLY A 254 -19.72 2.57 10.93
C GLY A 254 -18.43 1.96 10.40
N ILE A 255 -17.30 2.63 10.56
CA ILE A 255 -15.97 2.13 10.16
C ILE A 255 -15.35 1.43 11.36
N GLN A 256 -15.19 0.11 11.27
CA GLN A 256 -14.50 -0.70 12.26
C GLN A 256 -12.99 -0.37 12.24
N THR A 257 -12.39 -0.28 13.44
CA THR A 257 -10.97 0.06 13.55
C THR A 257 -10.17 -1.05 14.22
N SER A 258 -8.97 -1.29 13.73
CA SER A 258 -7.90 -2.03 14.40
C SER A 258 -6.67 -1.15 14.54
N ALA A 259 -5.76 -1.50 15.44
CA ALA A 259 -4.54 -0.75 15.68
C ALA A 259 -3.32 -1.65 15.62
N SER A 260 -2.21 -1.12 15.09
CA SER A 260 -0.92 -1.79 15.13
C SER A 260 0.11 -0.97 15.90
N PHE A 261 0.94 -1.67 16.68
CA PHE A 261 2.05 -1.14 17.42
C PHE A 261 3.31 -1.92 17.07
N LEU A 262 4.42 -1.22 16.93
CA LEU A 262 5.75 -1.80 16.83
C LEU A 262 6.37 -1.79 18.22
N ILE A 263 6.93 -2.91 18.61
CA ILE A 263 7.63 -3.09 19.89
C ILE A 263 9.10 -3.41 19.60
N GLY A 264 10.01 -2.78 20.35
CA GLY A 264 11.44 -3.05 20.27
C GLY A 264 12.18 -2.08 19.36
N PHE A 265 11.78 -0.81 19.30
CA PHE A 265 12.63 0.23 18.75
C PHE A 265 13.94 0.29 19.55
N ARG A 266 15.04 0.63 18.89
CA ARG A 266 16.39 0.56 19.47
C ARG A 266 16.54 1.33 20.79
N ASP A 267 15.82 2.46 20.94
CA ASP A 267 15.90 3.34 22.12
C ASP A 267 14.65 3.20 23.02
N GLU A 268 13.84 2.20 22.79
CA GLU A 268 12.61 1.97 23.55
C GLU A 268 12.95 1.26 24.87
N SER A 269 12.39 1.76 25.98
CA SER A 269 12.51 1.11 27.29
C SER A 269 11.28 0.25 27.57
N TRP A 270 11.41 -0.69 28.52
CA TRP A 270 10.27 -1.50 28.95
C TRP A 270 9.14 -0.65 29.54
N GLU A 271 9.48 0.44 30.25
CA GLU A 271 8.53 1.38 30.82
C GLU A 271 7.73 2.13 29.74
N SER A 272 8.30 2.31 28.54
CA SER A 272 7.60 2.97 27.43
C SER A 272 6.72 2.01 26.63
N ILE A 273 6.89 0.69 26.82
CA ILE A 273 6.09 -0.35 26.16
C ILE A 273 4.86 -0.70 27.02
N LEU A 274 4.98 -0.65 28.34
CA LEU A 274 3.92 -0.98 29.31
C LEU A 274 3.06 0.24 29.66
#